data_f7b172694250c59d58d51ab02cb45fa2
#
_entry.id   f7b172694250c59d58d51ab02cb45fa2
#
_cell.length_a   1.000
_cell.length_b   1.000
_cell.length_c   1.000
_cell.angle_alpha   90.00
_cell.angle_beta   90.00
_cell.angle_gamma   90.00
#
_symmetry.space_group_name_H-M   'P 1'
#
loop_
_entity.id
_entity.type
_entity.pdbx_description
1 polymer ?
#
loop_
_entity_poly.entity_id
_entity_poly.type
_entity_poly.pdbx_seq_one_letter_code
_entity_poly.pdbx_strand_id
1 'polypeptide(L)'
;SSTTKSLVSVGTERMLIDFGKSGWIAKARSQPDKVKMVLDKVKTDGLMNTIDTVRSKLDQPLPLGYCNVGLVQDSGNTGYEVGTRVVSNGNHAEVVRVPKNLCAEIPDNVDDETAVFTVLAAIAMQGIRIANPTIGETVVVTGLGLIGLITVQILRANGCRVLGIDFDSSKCELAREFGAETVDLSLGEDVLVKANAFSRGRGVDAVIITASTKSNEPVSQAAVMCRKRGRVVLVGVVGLELSRADFYEKEVSFQVSCSYGPGRYESDYEEKGNDYPVGFVRWTEQRNFEAVLDLMSSGAINMKPLISHRFEIDDAINAYQYLDDR
;
A
#
# COMPACT_ATOMS: atom_id res chain seq x y z
N SER A 1 -10.55 -11.88 16.38
CA SER A 1 -9.86 -11.12 17.44
C SER A 1 -10.68 -9.94 17.93
N SER A 2 -10.48 -9.55 19.18
CA SER A 2 -11.00 -8.31 19.76
C SER A 2 -10.00 -7.19 19.47
N THR A 3 -10.45 -6.13 18.82
CA THR A 3 -9.61 -5.02 18.35
C THR A 3 -9.09 -4.17 19.51
N THR A 4 -7.82 -3.86 19.51
CA THR A 4 -7.21 -2.86 20.41
C THR A 4 -6.88 -1.58 19.68
N LYS A 5 -6.44 -1.68 18.42
CA LYS A 5 -6.12 -0.54 17.54
C LYS A 5 -6.50 -0.83 16.10
N SER A 6 -6.90 0.21 15.39
CA SER A 6 -7.01 0.16 13.93
C SER A 6 -6.46 1.45 13.31
N LEU A 7 -5.95 1.37 12.10
CA LEU A 7 -5.32 2.48 11.41
C LEU A 7 -6.15 2.94 10.21
N VAL A 8 -6.49 4.21 10.19
CA VAL A 8 -7.14 4.86 9.05
C VAL A 8 -6.08 5.31 8.04
N SER A 9 -6.16 4.78 6.83
CA SER A 9 -5.32 5.16 5.70
C SER A 9 -6.04 6.16 4.81
N VAL A 10 -5.69 7.43 4.94
CA VAL A 10 -6.37 8.56 4.29
C VAL A 10 -6.58 8.33 2.79
N GLY A 11 -5.55 7.91 2.05
CA GLY A 11 -5.62 7.76 0.59
C GLY A 11 -6.65 6.73 0.15
N THR A 12 -6.64 5.55 0.75
CA THR A 12 -7.53 4.44 0.37
C THR A 12 -8.96 4.67 0.88
N GLU A 13 -9.11 5.09 2.11
CA GLU A 13 -10.45 5.21 2.72
C GLU A 13 -11.22 6.41 2.17
N ARG A 14 -10.55 7.53 1.90
CA ARG A 14 -11.16 8.66 1.18
C ARG A 14 -11.70 8.23 -0.19
N MET A 15 -10.94 7.44 -0.94
CA MET A 15 -11.39 6.91 -2.22
C MET A 15 -12.65 6.03 -2.07
N LEU A 16 -12.73 5.21 -1.00
CA LEU A 16 -13.91 4.39 -0.72
C LEU A 16 -15.13 5.23 -0.31
N ILE A 17 -14.92 6.27 0.50
CA ILE A 17 -15.97 7.21 0.90
C ILE A 17 -16.50 7.99 -0.31
N ASP A 18 -15.62 8.52 -1.14
CA ASP A 18 -15.98 9.24 -2.37
C ASP A 18 -16.76 8.32 -3.33
N PHE A 19 -16.32 7.07 -3.45
CA PHE A 19 -17.07 6.05 -4.18
C PHE A 19 -18.45 5.78 -3.56
N GLY A 20 -18.55 5.69 -2.24
CA GLY A 20 -19.80 5.53 -1.51
C GLY A 20 -20.78 6.69 -1.74
N LYS A 21 -20.27 7.93 -1.69
CA LYS A 21 -21.03 9.18 -1.93
C LYS A 21 -21.40 9.39 -3.41
N SER A 22 -20.73 8.71 -4.35
CA SER A 22 -20.95 8.90 -5.78
C SER A 22 -22.26 8.29 -6.26
N GLY A 23 -22.95 8.98 -7.20
CA GLY A 23 -24.18 8.47 -7.81
C GLY A 23 -23.95 7.24 -8.72
N TRP A 24 -25.01 6.52 -9.05
CA TRP A 24 -24.98 5.28 -9.86
C TRP A 24 -24.21 5.38 -11.17
N ILE A 25 -24.33 6.51 -11.88
CA ILE A 25 -23.65 6.74 -13.16
C ILE A 25 -22.14 6.89 -12.96
N ALA A 26 -21.70 7.55 -11.88
CA ALA A 26 -20.29 7.70 -11.57
C ALA A 26 -19.70 6.35 -11.12
N LYS A 27 -20.43 5.56 -10.31
CA LYS A 27 -20.05 4.19 -9.91
C LYS A 27 -19.88 3.28 -11.13
N ALA A 28 -20.79 3.33 -12.09
CA ALA A 28 -20.72 2.57 -13.31
C ALA A 28 -19.50 2.95 -14.18
N ARG A 29 -19.22 4.25 -14.33
CA ARG A 29 -18.05 4.74 -15.08
C ARG A 29 -16.71 4.36 -14.44
N SER A 30 -16.63 4.27 -13.12
CA SER A 30 -15.39 3.90 -12.41
C SER A 30 -15.09 2.40 -12.47
N GLN A 31 -16.06 1.57 -12.85
CA GLN A 31 -15.91 0.10 -12.90
C GLN A 31 -16.44 -0.50 -14.21
N PRO A 32 -15.82 -0.20 -15.36
CA PRO A 32 -16.29 -0.63 -16.68
C PRO A 32 -16.39 -2.16 -16.84
N ASP A 33 -15.48 -2.91 -16.21
CA ASP A 33 -15.50 -4.37 -16.25
C ASP A 33 -16.72 -4.96 -15.53
N LYS A 34 -17.10 -4.38 -14.40
CA LYS A 34 -18.33 -4.78 -13.68
C LYS A 34 -19.57 -4.42 -14.45
N VAL A 35 -19.57 -3.29 -15.15
CA VAL A 35 -20.68 -2.91 -16.06
C VAL A 35 -20.83 -3.93 -17.17
N LYS A 36 -19.74 -4.39 -17.76
CA LYS A 36 -19.74 -5.44 -18.79
C LYS A 36 -20.30 -6.76 -18.23
N MET A 37 -19.85 -7.19 -17.04
CA MET A 37 -20.40 -8.37 -16.35
C MET A 37 -21.91 -8.26 -16.10
N VAL A 38 -22.40 -7.07 -15.72
CA VAL A 38 -23.83 -6.79 -15.51
C VAL A 38 -24.57 -6.89 -16.84
N LEU A 39 -24.04 -6.31 -17.92
CA LEU A 39 -24.64 -6.39 -19.25
C LEU A 39 -24.72 -7.84 -19.78
N ASP A 40 -23.72 -8.65 -19.52
CA ASP A 40 -23.72 -10.06 -19.88
C ASP A 40 -24.74 -10.85 -19.02
N LYS A 41 -24.85 -10.51 -17.73
CA LYS A 41 -25.84 -11.11 -16.83
C LYS A 41 -27.28 -10.71 -17.17
N VAL A 42 -27.52 -9.50 -17.68
CA VAL A 42 -28.83 -9.07 -18.20
C VAL A 42 -29.31 -9.98 -19.34
N LYS A 43 -28.38 -10.41 -20.21
CA LYS A 43 -28.72 -11.32 -21.32
C LYS A 43 -29.12 -12.72 -20.85
N THR A 44 -28.59 -13.16 -19.70
CA THR A 44 -28.80 -14.52 -19.17
C THR A 44 -29.99 -14.58 -18.22
N ASP A 45 -30.10 -13.63 -17.29
CA ASP A 45 -31.02 -13.68 -16.14
C ASP A 45 -32.23 -12.71 -16.26
N GLY A 46 -32.23 -11.88 -17.33
CA GLY A 46 -33.25 -10.86 -17.57
C GLY A 46 -33.00 -9.54 -16.87
N LEU A 47 -33.56 -8.44 -17.43
CA LEU A 47 -33.26 -7.06 -17.03
C LEU A 47 -33.68 -6.76 -15.58
N MET A 48 -34.91 -7.15 -15.18
CA MET A 48 -35.45 -6.85 -13.85
C MET A 48 -34.64 -7.50 -12.72
N ASN A 49 -34.39 -8.81 -12.81
CA ASN A 49 -33.64 -9.54 -11.79
C ASN A 49 -32.19 -9.06 -11.65
N THR A 50 -31.61 -8.63 -12.76
CA THR A 50 -30.23 -8.11 -12.75
C THR A 50 -30.16 -6.73 -12.13
N ILE A 51 -31.11 -5.83 -12.42
CA ILE A 51 -31.18 -4.50 -11.81
C ILE A 51 -31.34 -4.61 -10.30
N ASP A 52 -32.24 -5.45 -9.79
CA ASP A 52 -32.46 -5.64 -8.34
C ASP A 52 -31.22 -6.24 -7.65
N THR A 53 -30.56 -7.20 -8.30
CA THR A 53 -29.31 -7.79 -7.79
C THR A 53 -28.18 -6.77 -7.74
N VAL A 54 -28.03 -5.94 -8.77
CA VAL A 54 -27.01 -4.88 -8.81
C VAL A 54 -27.32 -3.81 -7.77
N ARG A 55 -28.57 -3.42 -7.65
CA ARG A 55 -29.02 -2.44 -6.67
C ARG A 55 -28.73 -2.91 -5.25
N SER A 56 -29.13 -4.14 -4.89
CA SER A 56 -28.88 -4.70 -3.58
C SER A 56 -27.39 -4.81 -3.23
N LYS A 57 -26.53 -5.08 -4.21
CA LYS A 57 -25.07 -5.12 -4.01
C LYS A 57 -24.42 -3.74 -3.91
N LEU A 58 -24.96 -2.74 -4.62
CA LEU A 58 -24.44 -1.36 -4.57
C LEU A 58 -24.92 -0.58 -3.34
N ASP A 59 -26.04 -0.98 -2.77
CA ASP A 59 -26.63 -0.39 -1.56
C ASP A 59 -26.14 -1.08 -0.26
N GLN A 60 -25.33 -2.15 -0.35
CA GLN A 60 -24.74 -2.77 0.84
C GLN A 60 -23.68 -1.86 1.45
N PRO A 61 -23.69 -1.64 2.78
CA PRO A 61 -22.61 -0.93 3.45
C PRO A 61 -21.29 -1.64 3.21
N LEU A 62 -20.27 -0.88 2.78
CA LEU A 62 -18.91 -1.39 2.66
C LEU A 62 -18.19 -1.19 4.00
N PRO A 63 -17.64 -2.25 4.61
CA PRO A 63 -16.84 -2.09 5.81
C PRO A 63 -15.58 -1.31 5.49
N LEU A 64 -15.24 -0.33 6.34
CA LEU A 64 -14.02 0.47 6.22
C LEU A 64 -12.91 -0.13 7.07
N GLY A 65 -11.67 0.18 6.70
CA GLY A 65 -10.48 -0.30 7.38
C GLY A 65 -9.94 -1.63 6.83
N TYR A 66 -8.63 -1.79 6.95
CA TYR A 66 -7.89 -2.99 6.56
C TYR A 66 -6.56 -3.12 7.32
N CYS A 67 -6.44 -2.41 8.44
CA CYS A 67 -5.27 -2.45 9.32
C CYS A 67 -5.76 -2.53 10.76
N ASN A 68 -5.67 -3.70 11.36
CA ASN A 68 -6.26 -4.00 12.66
C ASN A 68 -5.25 -4.75 13.54
N VAL A 69 -5.20 -4.39 14.80
CA VAL A 69 -4.47 -5.10 15.86
C VAL A 69 -5.46 -5.52 16.92
N GLY A 70 -5.32 -6.71 17.45
CA GLY A 70 -6.20 -7.20 18.50
C GLY A 70 -5.70 -8.46 19.18
N LEU A 71 -6.50 -8.91 20.14
CA LEU A 71 -6.27 -10.14 20.90
C LEU A 71 -7.14 -11.26 20.33
N VAL A 72 -6.55 -12.41 20.08
CA VAL A 72 -7.29 -13.60 19.65
C VAL A 72 -8.29 -14.00 20.71
N GLN A 73 -9.59 -14.04 20.37
CA GLN A 73 -10.68 -14.48 21.26
C GLN A 73 -11.08 -15.93 20.99
N ASP A 74 -11.06 -16.30 19.73
CA ASP A 74 -11.32 -17.66 19.23
C ASP A 74 -10.38 -17.90 18.06
N SER A 75 -9.58 -18.93 18.16
CA SER A 75 -8.58 -19.25 17.13
C SER A 75 -9.16 -20.09 15.99
N GLY A 76 -10.29 -20.72 16.18
CA GLY A 76 -10.74 -21.74 15.23
C GLY A 76 -9.64 -22.78 14.99
N ASN A 77 -9.28 -23.01 13.73
CA ASN A 77 -8.19 -23.92 13.33
C ASN A 77 -6.94 -23.16 12.84
N THR A 78 -6.70 -21.91 13.30
CA THR A 78 -5.59 -21.09 12.79
C THR A 78 -4.23 -21.43 13.38
N GLY A 79 -4.20 -22.04 14.58
CA GLY A 79 -2.98 -22.32 15.33
C GLY A 79 -2.55 -21.20 16.29
N TYR A 80 -3.23 -20.03 16.28
CA TYR A 80 -3.00 -18.98 17.27
C TYR A 80 -3.66 -19.32 18.60
N GLU A 81 -3.00 -19.08 19.71
CA GLU A 81 -3.58 -19.25 21.05
C GLU A 81 -4.53 -18.09 21.40
N VAL A 82 -5.54 -18.35 22.23
CA VAL A 82 -6.41 -17.29 22.79
C VAL A 82 -5.57 -16.34 23.63
N GLY A 83 -5.74 -15.04 23.45
CA GLY A 83 -4.95 -14.01 24.10
C GLY A 83 -3.69 -13.58 23.33
N THR A 84 -3.29 -14.29 22.27
CA THR A 84 -2.19 -13.86 21.40
C THR A 84 -2.51 -12.51 20.75
N ARG A 85 -1.53 -11.59 20.75
CA ARG A 85 -1.60 -10.32 20.05
C ARG A 85 -1.31 -10.53 18.57
N VAL A 86 -2.25 -10.12 17.70
CA VAL A 86 -2.11 -10.29 16.25
C VAL A 86 -2.40 -9.01 15.51
N VAL A 87 -1.67 -8.79 14.42
CA VAL A 87 -2.04 -7.81 13.39
C VAL A 87 -2.74 -8.52 12.24
N SER A 88 -3.67 -7.85 11.61
CA SER A 88 -4.45 -8.41 10.50
C SER A 88 -4.96 -7.32 9.53
N ASN A 89 -5.50 -7.75 8.39
CA ASN A 89 -6.23 -6.88 7.48
C ASN A 89 -7.70 -6.66 7.88
N GLY A 90 -8.04 -6.84 9.16
CA GLY A 90 -9.37 -6.63 9.70
C GLY A 90 -9.86 -5.19 9.55
N ASN A 91 -11.18 -5.03 9.48
CA ASN A 91 -11.85 -3.74 9.36
C ASN A 91 -11.84 -2.96 10.68
N HIS A 92 -12.31 -1.71 10.66
CA HIS A 92 -12.61 -0.94 11.86
C HIS A 92 -13.85 -1.51 12.55
N ALA A 93 -13.66 -2.37 13.52
CA ALA A 93 -14.71 -3.00 14.29
C ALA A 93 -14.17 -3.49 15.64
N GLU A 94 -15.01 -3.57 16.67
CA GLU A 94 -14.63 -4.08 17.99
C GLU A 94 -14.16 -5.54 17.92
N VAL A 95 -14.78 -6.34 17.06
CA VAL A 95 -14.44 -7.73 16.85
C VAL A 95 -14.35 -8.01 15.35
N VAL A 96 -13.23 -8.61 14.92
CA VAL A 96 -13.01 -8.97 13.53
C VAL A 96 -12.77 -10.47 13.39
N ARG A 97 -13.29 -11.02 12.29
CA ARG A 97 -13.00 -12.39 11.86
C ARG A 97 -12.13 -12.30 10.62
N VAL A 98 -10.92 -12.83 10.70
CA VAL A 98 -9.91 -12.70 9.64
C VAL A 98 -9.34 -14.08 9.31
N PRO A 99 -9.08 -14.37 8.04
CA PRO A 99 -8.40 -15.60 7.63
C PRO A 99 -7.00 -15.72 8.24
N LYS A 100 -6.56 -16.97 8.47
CA LYS A 100 -5.26 -17.29 9.07
C LYS A 100 -4.08 -16.60 8.36
N ASN A 101 -4.03 -16.69 7.04
CA ASN A 101 -2.91 -16.18 6.25
C ASN A 101 -2.90 -14.65 6.10
N LEU A 102 -3.92 -13.96 6.64
CA LEU A 102 -4.02 -12.52 6.72
C LEU A 102 -3.80 -11.99 8.15
N CYS A 103 -3.22 -12.83 9.01
CA CYS A 103 -2.81 -12.49 10.38
C CYS A 103 -1.33 -12.80 10.58
N ALA A 104 -0.69 -12.05 11.49
CA ALA A 104 0.64 -12.35 12.01
C ALA A 104 0.71 -12.01 13.50
N GLU A 105 1.46 -12.81 14.26
CA GLU A 105 1.71 -12.58 15.67
C GLU A 105 2.64 -11.39 15.89
N ILE A 106 2.33 -10.55 16.87
CA ILE A 106 3.08 -9.33 17.15
C ILE A 106 4.15 -9.65 18.20
N PRO A 107 5.44 -9.37 17.96
CA PRO A 107 6.50 -9.51 18.93
C PRO A 107 6.22 -8.68 20.21
N ASP A 108 6.62 -9.20 21.38
CA ASP A 108 6.33 -8.58 22.69
C ASP A 108 6.84 -7.14 22.81
N ASN A 109 7.98 -6.84 22.16
CA ASN A 109 8.60 -5.53 22.20
C ASN A 109 8.04 -4.52 21.15
N VAL A 110 7.04 -4.92 20.36
CA VAL A 110 6.34 -4.06 19.42
C VAL A 110 4.99 -3.65 19.99
N ASP A 111 4.76 -2.37 20.19
CA ASP A 111 3.47 -1.87 20.68
C ASP A 111 2.38 -1.87 19.59
N ASP A 112 1.10 -1.84 19.99
CA ASP A 112 -0.03 -1.94 19.09
C ASP A 112 -0.12 -0.75 18.11
N GLU A 113 0.29 0.45 18.55
CA GLU A 113 0.31 1.65 17.69
C GLU A 113 1.36 1.55 16.58
N THR A 114 2.44 0.85 16.82
CA THR A 114 3.46 0.54 15.81
C THR A 114 3.00 -0.62 14.93
N ALA A 115 2.53 -1.71 15.54
CA ALA A 115 2.13 -2.93 14.84
C ALA A 115 1.00 -2.72 13.83
N VAL A 116 0.07 -1.79 14.09
CA VAL A 116 -1.08 -1.54 13.21
C VAL A 116 -0.68 -1.06 11.80
N PHE A 117 0.54 -0.58 11.60
CA PHE A 117 1.07 -0.20 10.28
C PHE A 117 1.52 -1.39 9.42
N THR A 118 1.56 -2.60 9.97
CA THR A 118 2.14 -3.78 9.30
C THR A 118 1.56 -4.04 7.92
N VAL A 119 0.25 -3.94 7.74
CA VAL A 119 -0.39 -4.19 6.44
C VAL A 119 0.05 -3.17 5.39
N LEU A 120 0.11 -1.89 5.76
CA LEU A 120 0.60 -0.83 4.87
C LEU A 120 2.10 -0.97 4.57
N ALA A 121 2.88 -1.35 5.57
CA ALA A 121 4.30 -1.59 5.41
C ALA A 121 4.58 -2.82 4.52
N ALA A 122 3.72 -3.83 4.55
CA ALA A 122 3.81 -4.97 3.65
C ALA A 122 3.51 -4.59 2.19
N ILE A 123 2.63 -3.60 1.93
CA ILE A 123 2.43 -3.03 0.59
C ILE A 123 3.73 -2.37 0.10
N ALA A 124 4.36 -1.54 0.94
CA ALA A 124 5.65 -0.93 0.64
C ALA A 124 6.73 -1.98 0.38
N MET A 125 6.80 -3.00 1.25
CA MET A 125 7.76 -4.11 1.14
C MET A 125 7.57 -4.91 -0.15
N GLN A 126 6.34 -5.17 -0.58
CA GLN A 126 6.08 -5.86 -1.84
C GLN A 126 6.64 -5.07 -3.04
N GLY A 127 6.44 -3.76 -3.08
CA GLY A 127 7.05 -2.89 -4.08
C GLY A 127 8.58 -2.99 -4.10
N ILE A 128 9.20 -3.01 -2.92
CA ILE A 128 10.65 -3.17 -2.77
C ILE A 128 11.11 -4.56 -3.24
N ARG A 129 10.38 -5.63 -2.91
CA ARG A 129 10.73 -6.99 -3.37
C ARG A 129 10.67 -7.12 -4.89
N ILE A 130 9.70 -6.48 -5.54
CA ILE A 130 9.63 -6.42 -7.01
C ILE A 130 10.82 -5.64 -7.57
N ALA A 131 11.17 -4.49 -6.97
CA ALA A 131 12.35 -3.73 -7.36
C ALA A 131 13.66 -4.51 -7.11
N ASN A 132 13.65 -5.44 -6.18
CA ASN A 132 14.78 -6.33 -5.83
C ASN A 132 16.12 -5.58 -5.69
N PRO A 133 16.19 -4.54 -4.83
CA PRO A 133 17.40 -3.74 -4.69
C PRO A 133 18.46 -4.49 -3.90
N THR A 134 19.73 -4.22 -4.23
CA THR A 134 20.88 -4.69 -3.47
C THR A 134 21.50 -3.56 -2.64
N ILE A 135 22.29 -3.92 -1.62
CA ILE A 135 23.00 -2.95 -0.75
C ILE A 135 23.80 -1.96 -1.60
N GLY A 136 23.66 -0.65 -1.30
CA GLY A 136 24.38 0.41 -1.98
C GLY A 136 23.70 0.97 -3.23
N GLU A 137 22.64 0.34 -3.73
CA GLU A 137 21.85 0.90 -4.84
C GLU A 137 21.23 2.25 -4.49
N THR A 138 21.05 3.08 -5.52
CA THR A 138 20.36 4.36 -5.46
C THR A 138 18.91 4.17 -5.91
N VAL A 139 17.97 4.41 -4.99
CA VAL A 139 16.54 4.22 -5.25
C VAL A 139 15.80 5.53 -5.05
N VAL A 140 14.92 5.87 -5.99
CA VAL A 140 14.02 7.02 -5.88
C VAL A 140 12.65 6.54 -5.41
N VAL A 141 12.03 7.30 -4.48
CA VAL A 141 10.64 7.12 -4.05
C VAL A 141 9.86 8.36 -4.46
N THR A 142 8.95 8.21 -5.42
CA THR A 142 8.09 9.30 -5.90
C THR A 142 6.73 9.26 -5.19
N GLY A 143 6.46 10.31 -4.42
CA GLY A 143 5.31 10.40 -3.50
C GLY A 143 5.70 9.97 -2.09
N LEU A 144 5.76 10.94 -1.17
CA LEU A 144 6.12 10.73 0.24
C LEU A 144 4.87 10.71 1.15
N GLY A 145 3.76 10.17 0.64
CA GLY A 145 2.63 9.79 1.48
C GLY A 145 3.00 8.66 2.44
N LEU A 146 2.04 8.13 3.17
CA LEU A 146 2.27 7.11 4.19
C LEU A 146 3.06 5.90 3.65
N ILE A 147 2.65 5.34 2.51
CA ILE A 147 3.38 4.23 1.88
C ILE A 147 4.79 4.65 1.45
N GLY A 148 4.95 5.86 0.90
CA GLY A 148 6.26 6.36 0.46
C GLY A 148 7.24 6.53 1.62
N LEU A 149 6.82 7.13 2.74
CA LEU A 149 7.64 7.30 3.93
C LEU A 149 8.04 5.96 4.57
N ILE A 150 7.14 4.97 4.56
CA ILE A 150 7.47 3.60 4.98
C ILE A 150 8.46 2.96 4.01
N THR A 151 8.27 3.15 2.69
CA THR A 151 9.20 2.65 1.65
C THR A 151 10.61 3.21 1.85
N VAL A 152 10.72 4.52 2.17
CA VAL A 152 12.01 5.15 2.50
C VAL A 152 12.70 4.42 3.64
N GLN A 153 12.01 4.19 4.75
CA GLN A 153 12.59 3.53 5.92
C GLN A 153 13.06 2.10 5.61
N ILE A 154 12.23 1.29 4.92
CA ILE A 154 12.59 -0.10 4.58
C ILE A 154 13.79 -0.12 3.62
N LEU A 155 13.85 0.76 2.61
CA LEU A 155 14.99 0.86 1.70
C LEU A 155 16.27 1.26 2.45
N ARG A 156 16.18 2.20 3.40
CA ARG A 156 17.31 2.59 4.25
C ARG A 156 17.79 1.42 5.11
N ALA A 157 16.85 0.69 5.73
CA ALA A 157 17.17 -0.53 6.47
C ALA A 157 17.81 -1.62 5.60
N ASN A 158 17.46 -1.68 4.31
CA ASN A 158 18.08 -2.58 3.32
C ASN A 158 19.45 -2.09 2.80
N GLY A 159 19.96 -0.96 3.30
CA GLY A 159 21.27 -0.42 2.92
C GLY A 159 21.30 0.34 1.60
N CYS A 160 20.15 0.75 1.07
CA CYS A 160 20.04 1.58 -0.12
C CYS A 160 20.28 3.07 0.20
N ARG A 161 20.76 3.82 -0.79
CA ARG A 161 20.65 5.28 -0.79
C ARG A 161 19.29 5.66 -1.35
N VAL A 162 18.58 6.57 -0.69
CA VAL A 162 17.19 6.91 -1.05
C VAL A 162 17.06 8.39 -1.34
N LEU A 163 16.38 8.72 -2.46
CA LEU A 163 15.95 10.06 -2.83
C LEU A 163 14.42 10.09 -2.85
N GLY A 164 13.81 10.85 -1.96
CA GLY A 164 12.36 11.04 -1.89
C GLY A 164 11.91 12.26 -2.71
N ILE A 165 10.77 12.21 -3.37
CA ILE A 165 10.20 13.28 -4.17
C ILE A 165 8.75 13.52 -3.75
N ASP A 166 8.41 14.75 -3.35
CA ASP A 166 7.03 15.17 -3.06
C ASP A 166 6.85 16.67 -3.28
N PHE A 167 5.60 17.14 -3.33
CA PHE A 167 5.20 18.54 -3.33
C PHE A 167 5.05 19.13 -1.92
N ASP A 168 5.01 18.29 -0.90
CA ASP A 168 4.78 18.69 0.49
C ASP A 168 6.12 18.74 1.24
N SER A 169 6.55 19.97 1.57
CA SER A 169 7.80 20.20 2.29
C SER A 169 7.86 19.44 3.62
N SER A 170 6.74 19.31 4.33
CA SER A 170 6.70 18.61 5.62
C SER A 170 6.98 17.11 5.48
N LYS A 171 6.51 16.49 4.39
CA LYS A 171 6.82 15.10 4.07
C LYS A 171 8.27 14.92 3.63
N CYS A 172 8.82 15.92 2.89
CA CYS A 172 10.24 15.94 2.54
C CYS A 172 11.12 16.04 3.80
N GLU A 173 10.74 16.85 4.79
CA GLU A 173 11.44 16.94 6.07
C GLU A 173 11.42 15.59 6.81
N LEU A 174 10.25 14.97 6.94
CA LEU A 174 10.13 13.68 7.59
C LEU A 174 10.93 12.57 6.87
N ALA A 175 10.97 12.61 5.53
CA ALA A 175 11.80 11.67 4.76
C ALA A 175 13.31 11.87 5.03
N ARG A 176 13.76 13.13 5.26
CA ARG A 176 15.15 13.42 5.66
C ARG A 176 15.45 12.89 7.06
N GLU A 177 14.51 12.99 8.00
CA GLU A 177 14.65 12.38 9.34
C GLU A 177 14.83 10.85 9.23
N PHE A 178 14.18 10.21 8.26
CA PHE A 178 14.36 8.79 7.96
C PHE A 178 15.62 8.48 7.14
N GLY A 179 16.46 9.48 6.88
CA GLY A 179 17.77 9.31 6.24
C GLY A 179 17.75 9.33 4.71
N ALA A 180 16.70 9.84 4.07
CA ALA A 180 16.67 10.10 2.63
C ALA A 180 17.22 11.49 2.30
N GLU A 181 17.76 11.66 1.07
CA GLU A 181 17.81 12.97 0.42
C GLU A 181 16.44 13.26 -0.19
N THR A 182 16.10 14.52 -0.47
CA THR A 182 14.76 14.85 -0.99
C THR A 182 14.82 15.88 -2.12
N VAL A 183 13.79 15.82 -2.97
CA VAL A 183 13.43 16.84 -3.96
C VAL A 183 12.07 17.40 -3.54
N ASP A 184 12.04 18.67 -3.20
CA ASP A 184 10.83 19.40 -2.86
C ASP A 184 10.32 20.15 -4.08
N LEU A 185 9.27 19.61 -4.70
CA LEU A 185 8.68 20.17 -5.91
C LEU A 185 7.97 21.51 -5.68
N SER A 186 7.56 21.82 -4.44
CA SER A 186 6.96 23.13 -4.09
C SER A 186 7.98 24.26 -4.19
N LEU A 187 9.26 23.96 -4.08
CA LEU A 187 10.35 24.92 -4.20
C LEU A 187 10.87 25.05 -5.65
N GLY A 188 10.23 24.37 -6.62
CA GLY A 188 10.66 24.39 -8.02
C GLY A 188 11.94 23.62 -8.30
N GLU A 189 12.34 22.68 -7.44
CA GLU A 189 13.50 21.84 -7.67
C GLU A 189 13.31 20.91 -8.87
N ASP A 190 14.32 20.78 -9.70
CA ASP A 190 14.30 19.91 -10.87
C ASP A 190 14.64 18.46 -10.47
N VAL A 191 13.66 17.57 -10.66
CA VAL A 191 13.77 16.15 -10.32
C VAL A 191 14.92 15.47 -11.07
N LEU A 192 15.04 15.71 -12.38
CA LEU A 192 16.03 15.01 -13.21
C LEU A 192 17.45 15.47 -12.89
N VAL A 193 17.64 16.75 -12.64
CA VAL A 193 18.93 17.32 -12.22
C VAL A 193 19.33 16.75 -10.86
N LYS A 194 18.40 16.72 -9.89
CA LYS A 194 18.67 16.19 -8.56
C LYS A 194 18.94 14.68 -8.58
N ALA A 195 18.15 13.89 -9.30
CA ALA A 195 18.35 12.44 -9.43
C ALA A 195 19.69 12.11 -10.12
N ASN A 196 20.07 12.89 -11.14
CA ASN A 196 21.37 12.73 -11.80
C ASN A 196 22.53 13.02 -10.83
N ALA A 197 22.47 14.11 -10.08
CA ALA A 197 23.48 14.44 -9.07
C ALA A 197 23.56 13.36 -7.98
N PHE A 198 22.39 12.94 -7.44
CA PHE A 198 22.28 11.89 -6.43
C PHE A 198 22.89 10.57 -6.88
N SER A 199 22.70 10.18 -8.14
CA SER A 199 23.25 8.95 -8.73
C SER A 199 24.70 9.13 -9.24
N ARG A 200 25.34 10.27 -8.98
CA ARG A 200 26.71 10.60 -9.45
C ARG A 200 26.81 10.56 -10.99
N GLY A 201 25.77 11.02 -11.69
CA GLY A 201 25.69 11.05 -13.15
C GLY A 201 25.46 9.70 -13.84
N ARG A 202 25.18 8.63 -13.07
CA ARG A 202 25.04 7.26 -13.63
C ARG A 202 23.58 6.91 -13.96
N GLY A 203 22.62 7.67 -13.45
CA GLY A 203 21.23 7.31 -13.37
C GLY A 203 20.94 6.40 -12.18
N VAL A 204 19.69 6.40 -11.69
CA VAL A 204 19.30 5.64 -10.51
C VAL A 204 19.02 4.17 -10.84
N ASP A 205 19.20 3.29 -9.88
CA ASP A 205 19.04 1.84 -10.06
C ASP A 205 17.57 1.43 -10.14
N ALA A 206 16.73 2.08 -9.33
CA ALA A 206 15.29 1.83 -9.33
C ALA A 206 14.49 3.08 -8.92
N VAL A 207 13.24 3.13 -9.37
CA VAL A 207 12.25 4.11 -8.92
C VAL A 207 11.01 3.36 -8.43
N ILE A 208 10.55 3.67 -7.23
CA ILE A 208 9.29 3.16 -6.67
C ILE A 208 8.30 4.32 -6.62
N ILE A 209 7.21 4.20 -7.36
CA ILE A 209 6.16 5.23 -7.44
C ILE A 209 5.05 4.88 -6.46
N THR A 210 4.90 5.67 -5.40
CA THR A 210 3.86 5.54 -4.38
C THR A 210 2.85 6.69 -4.45
N ALA A 211 3.03 7.62 -5.40
CA ALA A 211 2.13 8.74 -5.63
C ALA A 211 0.75 8.31 -6.14
N SER A 212 -0.25 9.15 -5.88
CA SER A 212 -1.60 9.02 -6.43
C SER A 212 -1.93 10.27 -7.25
N THR A 213 -2.03 10.12 -8.57
CA THR A 213 -2.34 11.21 -9.52
C THR A 213 -2.88 10.66 -10.83
N LYS A 214 -3.57 11.49 -11.59
CA LYS A 214 -4.01 11.13 -12.96
C LYS A 214 -2.92 11.39 -14.03
N SER A 215 -1.83 12.07 -13.66
CA SER A 215 -0.73 12.40 -14.57
C SER A 215 0.08 11.15 -14.95
N ASN A 216 0.59 11.13 -16.19
CA ASN A 216 1.56 10.14 -16.68
C ASN A 216 3.00 10.53 -16.34
N GLU A 217 3.22 11.77 -15.90
CA GLU A 217 4.55 12.37 -15.69
C GLU A 217 5.43 11.57 -14.71
N PRO A 218 4.92 11.06 -13.56
CA PRO A 218 5.75 10.29 -12.64
C PRO A 218 6.41 9.06 -13.28
N VAL A 219 5.73 8.39 -14.22
CA VAL A 219 6.28 7.21 -14.90
C VAL A 219 7.31 7.61 -15.97
N SER A 220 7.04 8.67 -16.72
CA SER A 220 8.00 9.20 -17.70
C SER A 220 9.28 9.68 -17.02
N GLN A 221 9.16 10.50 -15.97
CA GLN A 221 10.30 10.95 -15.18
C GLN A 221 11.09 9.77 -14.58
N ALA A 222 10.39 8.76 -14.06
CA ALA A 222 11.02 7.56 -13.50
C ALA A 222 11.88 6.84 -14.54
N ALA A 223 11.37 6.62 -15.74
CA ALA A 223 12.12 5.99 -16.83
C ALA A 223 13.33 6.83 -17.26
N VAL A 224 13.15 8.17 -17.35
CA VAL A 224 14.25 9.08 -17.75
C VAL A 224 15.35 9.13 -16.69
N MET A 225 15.04 9.10 -15.39
CA MET A 225 16.10 9.15 -14.36
C MET A 225 16.80 7.81 -14.12
N CYS A 226 16.21 6.69 -14.56
CA CYS A 226 16.84 5.38 -14.44
C CYS A 226 18.12 5.27 -15.29
N ARG A 227 19.11 4.54 -14.78
CA ARG A 227 20.24 4.03 -15.60
C ARG A 227 19.75 3.00 -16.64
N LYS A 228 20.64 2.59 -17.53
CA LYS A 228 20.35 1.42 -18.40
C LYS A 228 20.03 0.20 -17.55
N ARG A 229 18.97 -0.52 -17.94
CA ARG A 229 18.42 -1.69 -17.21
C ARG A 229 17.99 -1.36 -15.78
N GLY A 230 17.61 -0.09 -15.53
CA GLY A 230 16.96 0.30 -14.29
C GLY A 230 15.55 -0.27 -14.20
N ARG A 231 14.94 -0.13 -13.03
CA ARG A 231 13.62 -0.72 -12.70
C ARG A 231 12.68 0.37 -12.24
N VAL A 232 11.45 0.35 -12.75
CA VAL A 232 10.36 1.21 -12.27
C VAL A 232 9.26 0.31 -11.71
N VAL A 233 8.90 0.52 -10.45
CA VAL A 233 7.82 -0.22 -9.79
C VAL A 233 6.72 0.75 -9.38
N LEU A 234 5.51 0.47 -9.84
CA LEU A 234 4.32 1.24 -9.48
C LEU A 234 3.59 0.56 -8.33
N VAL A 235 3.56 1.21 -7.16
CA VAL A 235 2.80 0.81 -5.98
C VAL A 235 1.54 1.67 -5.84
N GLY A 236 1.64 2.95 -6.17
CA GLY A 236 0.54 3.91 -6.14
C GLY A 236 -0.40 3.80 -7.34
N VAL A 237 -1.08 4.90 -7.64
CA VAL A 237 -2.03 4.98 -8.76
C VAL A 237 -1.71 6.22 -9.59
N VAL A 238 -1.21 6.02 -10.82
CA VAL A 238 -0.86 7.11 -11.74
C VAL A 238 -1.41 6.83 -13.14
N GLY A 239 -1.35 7.82 -14.03
CA GLY A 239 -1.65 7.60 -15.44
C GLY A 239 -0.65 6.63 -16.08
N LEU A 240 -1.11 5.79 -17.00
CA LEU A 240 -0.32 4.73 -17.64
C LEU A 240 -0.29 4.86 -19.18
N GLU A 241 -0.38 6.08 -19.70
CA GLU A 241 -0.09 6.34 -21.11
C GLU A 241 1.42 6.45 -21.28
N LEU A 242 2.06 5.32 -21.59
CA LEU A 242 3.51 5.17 -21.60
C LEU A 242 4.08 5.51 -22.98
N SER A 243 5.16 6.32 -22.99
CA SER A 243 5.97 6.55 -24.19
C SER A 243 7.05 5.47 -24.31
N ARG A 244 7.03 4.71 -25.41
CA ARG A 244 8.08 3.72 -25.68
C ARG A 244 9.49 4.35 -25.68
N ALA A 245 9.61 5.61 -26.10
CA ALA A 245 10.90 6.30 -26.20
C ALA A 245 11.59 6.43 -24.84
N ASP A 246 10.83 6.64 -23.74
CA ASP A 246 11.39 6.80 -22.40
C ASP A 246 12.07 5.52 -21.88
N PHE A 247 11.65 4.36 -22.37
CA PHE A 247 12.12 3.05 -21.90
C PHE A 247 13.11 2.37 -22.84
N TYR A 248 12.96 2.56 -24.16
CA TYR A 248 13.58 1.73 -25.18
C TYR A 248 15.12 1.73 -25.16
N GLU A 249 15.75 2.91 -25.17
CA GLU A 249 17.21 3.00 -25.26
C GLU A 249 17.93 2.49 -24.01
N LYS A 250 17.23 2.52 -22.88
CA LYS A 250 17.76 2.10 -21.58
C LYS A 250 17.34 0.70 -21.17
N GLU A 251 16.47 0.03 -21.93
CA GLU A 251 15.88 -1.26 -21.55
C GLU A 251 15.31 -1.24 -20.13
N VAL A 252 14.60 -0.17 -19.75
CA VAL A 252 14.03 -0.02 -18.41
C VAL A 252 12.88 -1.01 -18.24
N SER A 253 12.88 -1.77 -17.16
CA SER A 253 11.74 -2.62 -16.79
C SER A 253 10.70 -1.81 -16.01
N PHE A 254 9.41 -2.08 -16.28
CA PHE A 254 8.29 -1.50 -15.57
C PHE A 254 7.37 -2.62 -15.06
N GLN A 255 7.02 -2.55 -13.77
CA GLN A 255 6.10 -3.52 -13.17
C GLN A 255 5.16 -2.86 -12.18
N VAL A 256 3.89 -3.28 -12.18
CA VAL A 256 2.89 -2.87 -11.20
C VAL A 256 2.92 -3.83 -10.01
N SER A 257 2.98 -3.27 -8.80
CA SER A 257 2.91 -4.04 -7.55
C SER A 257 1.47 -4.34 -7.18
N CYS A 258 1.20 -5.53 -6.68
CA CYS A 258 -0.12 -5.94 -6.24
C CYS A 258 -0.15 -6.04 -4.71
N SER A 259 -0.77 -5.05 -4.05
CA SER A 259 -1.08 -5.09 -2.62
C SER A 259 0.12 -5.53 -1.76
N TYR A 260 -0.07 -6.43 -0.79
CA TYR A 260 0.97 -6.89 0.14
C TYR A 260 1.64 -8.22 -0.27
N GLY A 261 1.46 -8.66 -1.52
CA GLY A 261 2.28 -9.71 -2.10
C GLY A 261 1.56 -10.98 -2.54
N PRO A 262 2.33 -12.03 -2.88
CA PRO A 262 1.79 -13.31 -3.33
C PRO A 262 0.82 -13.94 -2.34
N GLY A 263 -0.27 -14.48 -2.87
CA GLY A 263 -1.43 -14.96 -2.10
C GLY A 263 -2.63 -14.02 -2.18
N ARG A 264 -2.39 -12.74 -2.49
CA ARG A 264 -3.45 -11.74 -2.58
C ARG A 264 -4.43 -12.05 -3.70
N TYR A 265 -5.72 -12.06 -3.35
CA TYR A 265 -6.85 -12.43 -4.22
C TYR A 265 -6.91 -13.92 -4.61
N GLU A 266 -6.06 -14.78 -4.04
CA GLU A 266 -6.11 -16.22 -4.23
C GLU A 266 -6.97 -16.86 -3.13
N SER A 267 -8.17 -17.30 -3.48
CA SER A 267 -9.13 -17.87 -2.52
C SER A 267 -8.56 -19.10 -1.77
N ASP A 268 -7.71 -19.89 -2.43
CA ASP A 268 -7.07 -21.04 -1.81
C ASP A 268 -6.11 -20.62 -0.68
N TYR A 269 -5.38 -19.54 -0.87
CA TYR A 269 -4.47 -18.99 0.13
C TYR A 269 -5.21 -18.17 1.20
N GLU A 270 -5.99 -17.16 0.78
CA GLU A 270 -6.66 -16.25 1.73
C GLU A 270 -7.81 -16.93 2.49
N GLU A 271 -8.74 -17.60 1.80
CA GLU A 271 -9.97 -18.09 2.42
C GLU A 271 -9.81 -19.48 3.03
N LYS A 272 -9.11 -20.40 2.33
CA LYS A 272 -8.91 -21.78 2.78
C LYS A 272 -7.69 -21.95 3.68
N GLY A 273 -6.78 -20.96 3.74
CA GLY A 273 -5.60 -20.98 4.57
C GLY A 273 -4.51 -21.94 4.10
N ASN A 274 -4.51 -22.34 2.82
CA ASN A 274 -3.47 -23.16 2.23
C ASN A 274 -2.26 -22.29 1.86
N ASP A 275 -1.12 -22.56 2.47
CA ASP A 275 0.09 -21.79 2.20
C ASP A 275 0.87 -22.36 1.01
N TYR A 276 1.66 -21.51 0.35
CA TYR A 276 2.60 -21.95 -0.69
C TYR A 276 3.83 -22.60 -0.08
N PRO A 277 4.40 -23.62 -0.75
CA PRO A 277 5.69 -24.17 -0.34
C PRO A 277 6.76 -23.08 -0.31
N VAL A 278 7.43 -22.89 0.83
CA VAL A 278 8.42 -21.82 1.06
C VAL A 278 9.54 -21.80 0.01
N GLY A 279 9.95 -22.97 -0.47
CA GLY A 279 11.00 -23.08 -1.50
C GLY A 279 10.62 -22.51 -2.87
N PHE A 280 9.32 -22.35 -3.15
CA PHE A 280 8.83 -21.81 -4.42
C PHE A 280 8.28 -20.39 -4.30
N VAL A 281 7.63 -20.05 -3.17
CA VAL A 281 7.14 -18.70 -2.89
C VAL A 281 7.65 -18.29 -1.52
N ARG A 282 8.83 -17.67 -1.47
CA ARG A 282 9.46 -17.28 -0.21
C ARG A 282 8.66 -16.19 0.52
N TRP A 283 8.12 -15.23 -0.21
CA TRP A 283 7.48 -14.05 0.33
C TRP A 283 6.01 -13.99 -0.09
N THR A 284 5.15 -14.54 0.78
CA THR A 284 3.70 -14.37 0.71
C THR A 284 3.30 -13.11 1.48
N GLU A 285 2.04 -12.70 1.36
CA GLU A 285 1.50 -11.57 2.11
C GLU A 285 1.69 -11.74 3.63
N GLN A 286 1.43 -12.94 4.20
CA GLN A 286 1.67 -13.21 5.63
C GLN A 286 3.14 -13.09 5.99
N ARG A 287 4.05 -13.66 5.20
CA ARG A 287 5.50 -13.57 5.45
C ARG A 287 6.05 -12.16 5.25
N ASN A 288 5.38 -11.32 4.47
CA ASN A 288 5.66 -9.90 4.42
C ASN A 288 5.21 -9.20 5.72
N PHE A 289 4.08 -9.60 6.33
CA PHE A 289 3.68 -9.08 7.66
C PHE A 289 4.72 -9.44 8.70
N GLU A 290 5.15 -10.71 8.77
CA GLU A 290 6.20 -11.16 9.68
C GLU A 290 7.50 -10.37 9.51
N ALA A 291 7.96 -10.20 8.26
CA ALA A 291 9.19 -9.48 7.98
C ALA A 291 9.11 -7.98 8.37
N VAL A 292 7.95 -7.37 8.24
CA VAL A 292 7.71 -5.98 8.71
C VAL A 292 7.77 -5.91 10.23
N LEU A 293 7.13 -6.85 10.92
CA LEU A 293 7.17 -6.93 12.39
C LEU A 293 8.59 -7.15 12.91
N ASP A 294 9.41 -7.97 12.23
CA ASP A 294 10.83 -8.14 12.53
C ASP A 294 11.62 -6.83 12.41
N LEU A 295 11.36 -6.02 11.37
CA LEU A 295 11.97 -4.70 11.21
C LEU A 295 11.53 -3.72 12.30
N MET A 296 10.27 -3.77 12.73
CA MET A 296 9.78 -2.98 13.87
C MET A 296 10.43 -3.44 15.18
N SER A 297 10.47 -4.75 15.42
CA SER A 297 11.03 -5.35 16.62
C SER A 297 12.53 -5.04 16.78
N SER A 298 13.29 -5.02 15.70
CA SER A 298 14.71 -4.66 15.70
C SER A 298 14.96 -3.15 15.79
N GLY A 299 13.92 -2.32 15.68
CA GLY A 299 14.04 -0.86 15.64
C GLY A 299 14.59 -0.31 14.31
N ALA A 300 14.65 -1.16 13.27
CA ALA A 300 15.13 -0.75 11.94
C ALA A 300 14.17 0.24 11.23
N ILE A 301 12.89 0.21 11.59
CA ILE A 301 11.87 1.15 11.12
C ILE A 301 11.05 1.69 12.31
N ASN A 302 10.62 2.96 12.22
CA ASN A 302 9.87 3.64 13.27
C ASN A 302 8.57 4.23 12.71
N MET A 303 7.44 3.74 13.17
CA MET A 303 6.11 4.18 12.71
C MET A 303 5.55 5.34 13.50
N LYS A 304 6.06 5.63 14.71
CA LYS A 304 5.51 6.66 15.59
C LYS A 304 5.43 8.07 14.98
N PRO A 305 6.45 8.56 14.22
CA PRO A 305 6.37 9.85 13.55
C PRO A 305 5.29 9.95 12.46
N LEU A 306 4.74 8.80 12.02
CA LEU A 306 3.70 8.72 10.99
C LEU A 306 2.28 8.88 11.57
N ILE A 307 2.13 8.82 12.90
CA ILE A 307 0.84 8.97 13.58
C ILE A 307 0.51 10.45 13.69
N SER A 308 -0.50 10.91 12.96
CA SER A 308 -0.93 12.31 12.99
C SER A 308 -1.99 12.59 14.08
N HIS A 309 -2.96 11.69 14.25
CA HIS A 309 -4.10 11.86 15.15
C HIS A 309 -4.50 10.54 15.79
N ARG A 310 -5.18 10.62 16.91
CA ARG A 310 -5.80 9.48 17.61
C ARG A 310 -7.24 9.83 17.93
N PHE A 311 -8.13 8.87 17.67
CA PHE A 311 -9.55 8.98 17.96
C PHE A 311 -10.00 7.71 18.67
N GLU A 312 -10.94 7.85 19.60
CA GLU A 312 -11.68 6.70 20.13
C GLU A 312 -12.70 6.22 19.08
N ILE A 313 -13.10 4.95 19.16
CA ILE A 313 -14.02 4.37 18.17
C ILE A 313 -15.38 5.10 18.13
N ASP A 314 -15.85 5.60 19.27
CA ASP A 314 -17.09 6.37 19.37
C ASP A 314 -17.00 7.72 18.63
N ASP A 315 -15.78 8.22 18.41
CA ASP A 315 -15.49 9.45 17.66
C ASP A 315 -15.16 9.19 16.18
N ALA A 316 -15.40 7.99 15.66
CA ALA A 316 -15.08 7.63 14.29
C ALA A 316 -15.67 8.60 13.24
N ILE A 317 -16.87 9.11 13.46
CA ILE A 317 -17.51 10.09 12.57
C ILE A 317 -16.66 11.36 12.47
N ASN A 318 -16.16 11.88 13.59
CA ASN A 318 -15.29 13.05 13.61
C ASN A 318 -13.94 12.79 12.93
N ALA A 319 -13.39 11.58 13.10
CA ALA A 319 -12.18 11.17 12.39
C ALA A 319 -12.36 11.23 10.87
N TYR A 320 -13.47 10.74 10.35
CA TYR A 320 -13.76 10.77 8.92
C TYR A 320 -14.11 12.17 8.41
N GLN A 321 -14.79 13.03 9.20
CA GLN A 321 -15.01 14.45 8.86
C GLN A 321 -13.68 15.19 8.71
N TYR A 322 -12.73 14.94 9.62
CA TYR A 322 -11.38 15.51 9.53
C TYR A 322 -10.64 15.13 8.23
N LEU A 323 -10.93 13.94 7.65
CA LEU A 323 -10.37 13.56 6.36
C LEU A 323 -11.00 14.32 5.18
N ASP A 324 -12.28 14.68 5.27
CA ASP A 324 -12.99 15.44 4.23
C ASP A 324 -12.50 16.90 4.15
N ASP A 325 -12.02 17.49 5.26
CA ASP A 325 -11.58 18.89 5.37
C ASP A 325 -10.14 19.12 4.87
N ARG A 326 -9.42 18.08 4.48
CA ARG A 326 -8.05 18.12 3.94
C ARG A 326 -8.03 17.73 2.46
#